data_07d9f0a2edf79d59743e60c7fb610802
#
_entry.id   07d9f0a2edf79d59743e60c7fb610802
#
_cell.length_a   1.000
_cell.length_b   1.000
_cell.length_c   1.000
_cell.angle_alpha   90.00
_cell.angle_beta   90.00
_cell.angle_gamma   90.00
#
_symmetry.space_group_name_H-M   'P 1'
#
loop_
_entity.id
_entity.type
_entity.pdbx_description
1 polymer ?
#
loop_
_entity_poly.entity_id
_entity_poly.type
_entity_poly.pdbx_seq_one_letter_code
_entity_poly.pdbx_strand_id
1 'polypeptide(L)'
;MNIKHFKYLRVIIITMVIVSTGCEDSNEKIEEKIANTSFIPFKYGKFEYNDYEPLSDKPITVYTYMPDYTNDDIPVIFVMHGQNRDASNYCGDWATSAEKYKILIVCPEINELYYPNSQYYQQGGMFIDNKFTEPEKWTFNLIDNIFSTIQDSNVTKVKTYGIYGHSGGGQFVHRFALFSEPKNASIIIPSNSGWYTLAHYKETFPYGLNNSPLNENILKEKFLLPLVILLGENDTDPNSASLRKTDEAMRQGSHRYARGKYFYTTAKSKAEELSLQFNWKIFTVPNVGHSNAGMAPSAAEQFYKTLSNN
;
A
#
# COMPACT_ATOMS: atom_id res chain seq x y z
N MET A 1 35.85 -19.03 -40.56
CA MET A 1 34.72 -19.90 -40.17
C MET A 1 33.58 -19.04 -39.65
N ASN A 2 32.49 -19.02 -40.39
CA ASN A 2 31.41 -18.02 -40.33
C ASN A 2 30.56 -18.14 -39.08
N ILE A 3 30.38 -17.05 -38.37
CA ILE A 3 29.34 -16.90 -37.32
C ILE A 3 28.16 -16.15 -37.95
N LYS A 4 27.03 -16.84 -38.07
CA LYS A 4 25.78 -16.32 -38.63
C LYS A 4 25.06 -15.43 -37.61
N HIS A 5 24.83 -14.18 -38.00
CA HIS A 5 23.90 -13.28 -37.34
C HIS A 5 22.46 -13.70 -37.61
N PHE A 6 21.69 -14.01 -36.57
CA PHE A 6 20.23 -14.12 -36.66
C PHE A 6 19.62 -12.72 -36.51
N LYS A 7 19.04 -12.19 -37.58
CA LYS A 7 18.21 -11.00 -37.56
C LYS A 7 16.78 -11.41 -37.20
N TYR A 8 16.26 -10.86 -36.11
CA TYR A 8 14.82 -10.96 -35.80
C TYR A 8 14.02 -10.10 -36.76
N LEU A 9 13.16 -10.74 -37.54
CA LEU A 9 12.22 -10.09 -38.47
C LEU A 9 11.02 -9.59 -37.64
N ARG A 10 10.91 -8.27 -37.46
CA ARG A 10 9.68 -7.66 -36.92
C ARG A 10 8.62 -7.68 -38.01
N VAL A 11 7.58 -8.47 -37.81
CA VAL A 11 6.36 -8.45 -38.64
C VAL A 11 5.54 -7.23 -38.22
N ILE A 12 5.55 -6.17 -39.05
CA ILE A 12 4.63 -5.04 -38.91
C ILE A 12 3.34 -5.46 -39.60
N ILE A 13 2.28 -5.72 -38.84
CA ILE A 13 0.95 -5.88 -39.39
C ILE A 13 0.36 -4.48 -39.58
N ILE A 14 0.32 -4.01 -40.81
CA ILE A 14 -0.41 -2.80 -41.21
C ILE A 14 -1.87 -3.19 -41.32
N THR A 15 -2.68 -2.81 -40.34
CA THR A 15 -4.13 -2.95 -40.43
C THR A 15 -4.69 -1.73 -41.17
N MET A 16 -5.28 -1.97 -42.30
CA MET A 16 -5.90 -0.96 -43.19
C MET A 16 -7.18 -0.46 -42.49
N VAL A 17 -7.20 0.80 -42.06
CA VAL A 17 -8.37 1.44 -41.48
C VAL A 17 -9.31 1.85 -42.63
N ILE A 18 -10.45 1.19 -42.74
CA ILE A 18 -11.59 1.65 -43.52
C ILE A 18 -12.36 2.66 -42.69
N VAL A 19 -12.28 3.93 -43.07
CA VAL A 19 -13.09 4.99 -42.46
C VAL A 19 -14.51 4.87 -43.01
N SER A 20 -15.44 4.32 -42.27
CA SER A 20 -16.88 4.47 -42.50
C SER A 20 -17.42 5.52 -41.53
N THR A 21 -17.86 6.65 -42.04
CA THR A 21 -18.61 7.67 -41.30
C THR A 21 -20.04 7.17 -41.04
N GLY A 22 -20.36 6.92 -39.76
CA GLY A 22 -21.73 6.62 -39.36
C GLY A 22 -21.80 5.99 -37.97
N CYS A 23 -22.44 6.67 -37.03
CA CYS A 23 -22.82 6.25 -35.67
C CYS A 23 -21.73 5.51 -34.86
N GLU A 24 -21.13 6.19 -33.90
CA GLU A 24 -20.34 5.55 -32.87
C GLU A 24 -21.21 4.50 -32.13
N ASP A 25 -20.97 3.26 -32.43
CA ASP A 25 -21.69 2.15 -31.87
C ASP A 25 -21.20 1.93 -30.41
N SER A 26 -22.15 1.85 -29.49
CA SER A 26 -21.86 1.59 -28.07
C SER A 26 -21.07 0.29 -27.86
N ASN A 27 -21.10 -0.62 -28.84
CA ASN A 27 -20.37 -1.87 -28.86
C ASN A 27 -18.85 -1.66 -29.07
N GLU A 28 -18.43 -0.70 -29.91
CA GLU A 28 -17.00 -0.41 -30.14
C GLU A 28 -16.32 0.10 -28.86
N LYS A 29 -17.00 0.96 -28.09
CA LYS A 29 -16.49 1.41 -26.76
C LYS A 29 -16.42 0.29 -25.74
N ILE A 30 -17.31 -0.69 -25.81
CA ILE A 30 -17.30 -1.87 -24.93
C ILE A 30 -16.17 -2.82 -25.32
N GLU A 31 -15.93 -3.05 -26.62
CA GLU A 31 -14.84 -3.91 -27.10
C GLU A 31 -13.46 -3.28 -26.85
N GLU A 32 -13.28 -1.98 -27.04
CA GLU A 32 -12.03 -1.26 -26.74
C GLU A 32 -11.74 -1.29 -25.22
N LYS A 33 -12.77 -1.16 -24.38
CA LYS A 33 -12.65 -1.29 -22.93
C LYS A 33 -12.34 -2.72 -22.49
N ILE A 34 -12.95 -3.73 -23.12
CA ILE A 34 -12.65 -5.15 -22.87
C ILE A 34 -11.19 -5.46 -23.26
N ALA A 35 -10.67 -4.89 -24.33
CA ALA A 35 -9.27 -5.04 -24.72
C ALA A 35 -8.30 -4.40 -23.70
N ASN A 36 -8.65 -3.24 -23.12
CA ASN A 36 -7.85 -2.55 -22.11
C ASN A 36 -7.95 -3.20 -20.71
N THR A 37 -9.02 -3.97 -20.41
CA THR A 37 -9.15 -4.73 -19.15
C THR A 37 -8.40 -6.06 -19.19
N SER A 38 -7.68 -6.39 -20.26
CA SER A 38 -6.85 -7.60 -20.31
C SER A 38 -5.71 -7.59 -19.28
N PHE A 39 -5.23 -6.41 -18.85
CA PHE A 39 -4.18 -6.27 -17.85
C PHE A 39 -4.70 -6.56 -16.43
N ILE A 40 -5.87 -6.06 -16.06
CA ILE A 40 -6.55 -6.37 -14.79
C ILE A 40 -7.95 -6.90 -15.11
N PRO A 41 -8.18 -8.23 -15.01
CA PRO A 41 -9.48 -8.83 -15.29
C PRO A 41 -10.52 -8.45 -14.23
N PHE A 42 -11.80 -8.54 -14.59
CA PHE A 42 -12.91 -8.44 -13.63
C PHE A 42 -12.83 -9.51 -12.56
N LYS A 43 -13.25 -9.15 -11.34
CA LYS A 43 -13.14 -9.95 -10.12
C LYS A 43 -11.68 -10.19 -9.76
N TYR A 44 -11.24 -11.42 -9.60
CA TYR A 44 -9.89 -11.76 -9.20
C TYR A 44 -8.92 -11.80 -10.37
N GLY A 45 -7.83 -11.08 -10.24
CA GLY A 45 -6.73 -11.09 -11.19
C GLY A 45 -5.37 -11.08 -10.50
N LYS A 46 -4.33 -11.23 -11.29
CA LYS A 46 -2.95 -11.02 -10.86
C LYS A 46 -2.06 -10.74 -12.06
N PHE A 47 -0.98 -10.02 -11.81
CA PHE A 47 0.11 -9.84 -12.77
C PHE A 47 1.46 -9.84 -12.05
N GLU A 48 2.53 -10.16 -12.78
CA GLU A 48 3.90 -10.00 -12.26
C GLU A 48 4.37 -8.57 -12.50
N TYR A 49 5.07 -8.01 -11.52
CA TYR A 49 5.60 -6.66 -11.57
C TYR A 49 7.11 -6.67 -11.32
N ASN A 50 7.88 -6.12 -12.27
CA ASN A 50 9.32 -5.93 -12.20
C ASN A 50 9.80 -4.71 -13.00
N ASP A 51 8.90 -3.74 -13.28
CA ASP A 51 9.20 -2.58 -14.15
C ASP A 51 10.00 -1.48 -13.44
N TYR A 52 10.05 -1.50 -12.10
CA TYR A 52 10.87 -0.56 -11.35
C TYR A 52 12.33 -0.98 -11.34
N GLU A 53 13.17 -0.31 -12.14
CA GLU A 53 14.56 -0.71 -12.42
C GLU A 53 15.39 -1.02 -11.16
N PRO A 54 15.41 -0.20 -10.09
CA PRO A 54 16.22 -0.47 -8.89
C PRO A 54 15.86 -1.77 -8.14
N LEU A 55 14.69 -2.37 -8.44
CA LEU A 55 14.19 -3.62 -7.87
C LEU A 55 13.71 -4.61 -8.94
N SER A 56 14.07 -4.43 -10.21
CA SER A 56 13.62 -5.26 -11.32
C SER A 56 14.12 -6.71 -11.25
N ASP A 57 15.21 -6.95 -10.52
CA ASP A 57 15.74 -8.28 -10.19
C ASP A 57 14.94 -9.02 -9.10
N LYS A 58 13.93 -8.37 -8.53
CA LYS A 58 13.10 -8.86 -7.41
C LYS A 58 11.61 -8.79 -7.76
N PRO A 59 11.15 -9.58 -8.74
CA PRO A 59 9.77 -9.53 -9.17
C PRO A 59 8.79 -9.87 -8.04
N ILE A 60 7.63 -9.23 -8.09
CA ILE A 60 6.53 -9.48 -7.17
C ILE A 60 5.25 -9.81 -7.93
N THR A 61 4.40 -10.63 -7.34
CA THR A 61 3.04 -10.84 -7.83
C THR A 61 2.13 -9.76 -7.25
N VAL A 62 1.35 -9.11 -8.09
CA VAL A 62 0.32 -8.15 -7.68
C VAL A 62 -1.05 -8.79 -7.89
N TYR A 63 -1.75 -9.14 -6.81
CA TYR A 63 -3.12 -9.61 -6.87
C TYR A 63 -4.07 -8.43 -6.95
N THR A 64 -5.19 -8.62 -7.65
CA THR A 64 -6.18 -7.56 -7.83
C THR A 64 -7.60 -8.10 -7.62
N TYR A 65 -8.49 -7.20 -7.23
CA TYR A 65 -9.92 -7.42 -7.33
C TYR A 65 -10.57 -6.21 -8.01
N MET A 66 -11.07 -6.41 -9.22
CA MET A 66 -11.79 -5.42 -10.00
C MET A 66 -13.30 -5.64 -9.83
N PRO A 67 -14.05 -4.72 -9.22
CA PRO A 67 -15.50 -4.82 -9.16
C PRO A 67 -16.12 -4.63 -10.55
N ASP A 68 -17.40 -4.94 -10.67
CA ASP A 68 -18.17 -4.62 -11.88
C ASP A 68 -18.32 -3.09 -11.97
N TYR A 69 -17.47 -2.47 -12.78
CA TYR A 69 -17.36 -1.02 -12.94
C TYR A 69 -16.96 -0.67 -14.36
N THR A 70 -17.64 0.29 -14.97
CA THR A 70 -17.50 0.61 -16.40
C THR A 70 -16.84 1.96 -16.70
N ASN A 71 -16.57 2.81 -15.69
CA ASN A 71 -15.97 4.13 -15.90
C ASN A 71 -14.46 4.08 -15.77
N ASP A 72 -13.76 5.06 -16.36
CA ASP A 72 -12.30 5.17 -16.35
C ASP A 72 -11.73 5.81 -15.06
N ASP A 73 -12.59 6.14 -14.11
CA ASP A 73 -12.24 6.84 -12.86
C ASP A 73 -12.36 5.95 -11.62
N ILE A 74 -12.23 4.61 -11.80
CA ILE A 74 -12.32 3.68 -10.69
C ILE A 74 -11.25 4.03 -9.62
N PRO A 75 -11.68 4.30 -8.37
CA PRO A 75 -10.75 4.55 -7.28
C PRO A 75 -9.88 3.33 -6.98
N VAL A 76 -8.62 3.55 -6.60
CA VAL A 76 -7.64 2.50 -6.33
C VAL A 76 -7.23 2.52 -4.87
N ILE A 77 -7.20 1.36 -4.22
CA ILE A 77 -6.59 1.19 -2.91
C ILE A 77 -5.59 0.04 -2.91
N PHE A 78 -4.39 0.33 -2.40
CA PHE A 78 -3.39 -0.69 -2.10
C PHE A 78 -3.69 -1.35 -0.76
N VAL A 79 -3.62 -2.68 -0.71
CA VAL A 79 -3.85 -3.48 0.49
C VAL A 79 -2.61 -4.30 0.81
N MET A 80 -1.87 -3.89 1.84
CA MET A 80 -0.62 -4.52 2.25
C MET A 80 -0.87 -5.64 3.26
N HIS A 81 -0.42 -6.84 2.89
CA HIS A 81 -0.61 -8.08 3.66
C HIS A 81 0.14 -8.11 5.01
N GLY A 82 -0.20 -9.06 5.86
CA GLY A 82 0.48 -9.34 7.12
C GLY A 82 1.87 -9.98 6.95
N GLN A 83 2.46 -10.39 8.07
CA GLN A 83 3.79 -11.01 8.07
C GLN A 83 3.87 -12.34 7.29
N ASN A 84 2.76 -13.06 7.13
CA ASN A 84 2.70 -14.34 6.42
C ASN A 84 2.71 -14.21 4.89
N ARG A 85 2.83 -13.01 4.36
CA ARG A 85 2.93 -12.70 2.93
C ARG A 85 1.72 -13.17 2.09
N ASP A 86 0.55 -13.23 2.70
CA ASP A 86 -0.69 -13.76 2.13
C ASP A 86 -1.51 -12.68 1.41
N ALA A 87 -0.96 -12.09 0.35
CA ALA A 87 -1.59 -11.02 -0.40
C ALA A 87 -2.90 -11.43 -1.07
N SER A 88 -2.97 -12.67 -1.58
CA SER A 88 -4.16 -13.20 -2.25
C SER A 88 -5.38 -13.22 -1.33
N ASN A 89 -5.24 -13.75 -0.11
CA ASN A 89 -6.34 -13.78 0.86
C ASN A 89 -6.70 -12.37 1.35
N TYR A 90 -5.71 -11.49 1.52
CA TYR A 90 -5.97 -10.09 1.85
C TYR A 90 -6.80 -9.40 0.77
N CYS A 91 -6.51 -9.67 -0.50
CA CYS A 91 -7.30 -9.17 -1.62
C CYS A 91 -8.75 -9.71 -1.56
N GLY A 92 -8.90 -11.00 -1.27
CA GLY A 92 -10.21 -11.66 -1.09
C GLY A 92 -11.05 -11.06 0.01
N ASP A 93 -10.44 -10.75 1.17
CA ASP A 93 -11.12 -10.11 2.30
C ASP A 93 -11.77 -8.76 1.94
N TRP A 94 -11.27 -8.09 0.89
CA TRP A 94 -11.74 -6.79 0.44
C TRP A 94 -12.83 -6.87 -0.64
N ALA A 95 -13.10 -8.04 -1.22
CA ALA A 95 -14.01 -8.21 -2.37
C ALA A 95 -15.41 -7.61 -2.13
N THR A 96 -16.01 -7.86 -0.96
CA THR A 96 -17.33 -7.27 -0.61
C THR A 96 -17.30 -5.74 -0.55
N SER A 97 -16.22 -5.17 -0.02
CA SER A 97 -16.04 -3.72 0.05
C SER A 97 -15.77 -3.13 -1.33
N ALA A 98 -15.00 -3.82 -2.18
CA ALA A 98 -14.76 -3.45 -3.57
C ALA A 98 -16.06 -3.32 -4.36
N GLU A 99 -16.95 -4.32 -4.26
CA GLU A 99 -18.25 -4.29 -4.91
C GLU A 99 -19.15 -3.16 -4.39
N LYS A 100 -19.19 -2.97 -3.07
CA LYS A 100 -20.03 -1.96 -2.42
C LYS A 100 -19.65 -0.54 -2.81
N TYR A 101 -18.34 -0.24 -2.82
CA TYR A 101 -17.85 1.11 -3.01
C TYR A 101 -17.26 1.36 -4.40
N LYS A 102 -17.27 0.34 -5.28
CA LYS A 102 -16.68 0.39 -6.62
C LYS A 102 -15.23 0.83 -6.61
N ILE A 103 -14.41 0.07 -5.88
CA ILE A 103 -12.98 0.33 -5.66
C ILE A 103 -12.17 -0.81 -6.25
N LEU A 104 -11.13 -0.50 -7.04
CA LEU A 104 -10.10 -1.46 -7.45
C LEU A 104 -9.17 -1.74 -6.26
N ILE A 105 -9.10 -3.00 -5.86
CA ILE A 105 -8.17 -3.47 -4.83
C ILE A 105 -6.89 -3.97 -5.49
N VAL A 106 -5.74 -3.50 -4.99
CA VAL A 106 -4.40 -3.86 -5.49
C VAL A 106 -3.57 -4.35 -4.31
N CYS A 107 -3.14 -5.61 -4.36
CA CYS A 107 -2.48 -6.31 -3.26
C CYS A 107 -1.10 -6.82 -3.71
N PRO A 108 -0.04 -5.99 -3.61
CA PRO A 108 1.31 -6.44 -3.91
C PRO A 108 1.78 -7.50 -2.91
N GLU A 109 2.29 -8.63 -3.38
CA GLU A 109 2.92 -9.65 -2.56
C GLU A 109 4.42 -9.38 -2.45
N ILE A 110 4.83 -8.76 -1.36
CA ILE A 110 6.25 -8.59 -1.05
C ILE A 110 6.76 -9.94 -0.53
N ASN A 111 7.08 -10.86 -1.44
CA ASN A 111 7.36 -12.26 -1.15
C ASN A 111 8.68 -12.46 -0.37
N GLU A 112 8.79 -13.56 0.37
CA GLU A 112 9.98 -13.84 1.19
C GLU A 112 11.20 -14.29 0.37
N LEU A 113 11.02 -14.71 -0.86
CA LEU A 113 12.13 -15.13 -1.74
C LEU A 113 13.07 -13.97 -2.03
N TYR A 114 12.52 -12.81 -2.38
CA TYR A 114 13.30 -11.62 -2.74
C TYR A 114 13.36 -10.58 -1.61
N TYR A 115 12.42 -10.62 -0.67
CA TYR A 115 12.28 -9.67 0.43
C TYR A 115 12.21 -10.42 1.77
N PRO A 116 13.24 -11.15 2.14
CA PRO A 116 13.24 -11.94 3.37
C PRO A 116 13.12 -11.05 4.61
N ASN A 117 12.48 -11.61 5.65
CA ASN A 117 12.32 -11.02 6.99
C ASN A 117 11.62 -9.63 7.04
N SER A 118 11.64 -9.01 8.23
CA SER A 118 10.97 -7.72 8.47
C SER A 118 11.74 -6.50 7.96
N GLN A 119 13.06 -6.60 7.80
CA GLN A 119 13.87 -5.49 7.34
C GLN A 119 13.50 -5.11 5.90
N TYR A 120 13.34 -6.11 5.02
CA TYR A 120 12.99 -5.88 3.62
C TYR A 120 11.54 -5.45 3.40
N TYR A 121 10.61 -5.93 4.24
CA TYR A 121 9.19 -5.61 4.08
C TYR A 121 8.70 -4.56 5.07
N GLN A 122 8.45 -4.94 6.33
CA GLN A 122 7.82 -4.05 7.30
C GLN A 122 8.62 -2.77 7.57
N GLN A 123 9.94 -2.80 7.34
CA GLN A 123 10.84 -1.66 7.50
C GLN A 123 11.26 -1.04 6.15
N GLY A 124 10.66 -1.50 5.05
CA GLY A 124 10.81 -0.89 3.73
C GLY A 124 12.18 -1.07 3.07
N GLY A 125 13.03 -1.95 3.58
CA GLY A 125 14.40 -2.14 3.06
C GLY A 125 15.36 -1.00 3.40
N MET A 126 14.99 -0.08 4.30
CA MET A 126 15.80 1.09 4.66
C MET A 126 17.13 0.74 5.29
N PHE A 127 17.14 -0.28 6.13
CA PHE A 127 18.35 -0.80 6.78
C PHE A 127 18.37 -2.31 6.62
N ILE A 128 19.45 -2.82 6.02
CA ILE A 128 19.72 -4.25 5.90
C ILE A 128 21.02 -4.54 6.66
N ASP A 129 20.96 -5.45 7.61
CA ASP A 129 22.08 -5.81 8.47
C ASP A 129 22.78 -4.58 9.11
N ASN A 130 21.95 -3.65 9.62
CA ASN A 130 22.33 -2.37 10.22
C ASN A 130 23.05 -1.38 9.27
N LYS A 131 23.01 -1.63 7.96
CA LYS A 131 23.53 -0.69 6.95
C LYS A 131 22.37 0.02 6.28
N PHE A 132 22.47 1.35 6.18
CA PHE A 132 21.53 2.16 5.43
C PHE A 132 21.66 1.86 3.93
N THR A 133 20.54 1.64 3.28
CA THR A 133 20.47 1.33 1.84
C THR A 133 20.10 2.59 1.03
N GLU A 134 20.43 2.56 -0.25
CA GLU A 134 20.03 3.65 -1.15
C GLU A 134 18.51 3.79 -1.17
N PRO A 135 17.97 5.03 -1.05
CA PRO A 135 16.52 5.27 -1.01
C PRO A 135 15.76 4.71 -2.22
N GLU A 136 16.41 4.65 -3.37
CA GLU A 136 15.85 4.10 -4.61
C GLU A 136 15.55 2.59 -4.50
N LYS A 137 16.25 1.88 -3.60
CA LYS A 137 16.07 0.44 -3.35
C LYS A 137 15.06 0.12 -2.25
N TRP A 138 14.42 1.12 -1.68
CA TRP A 138 13.40 0.87 -0.67
C TRP A 138 12.13 0.29 -1.29
N THR A 139 11.59 -0.74 -0.66
CA THR A 139 10.35 -1.40 -1.11
C THR A 139 9.12 -0.47 -1.11
N PHE A 140 9.21 0.65 -0.41
CA PHE A 140 8.18 1.70 -0.43
C PHE A 140 7.93 2.24 -1.85
N ASN A 141 8.98 2.32 -2.68
CA ASN A 141 8.87 2.85 -4.04
C ASN A 141 8.01 1.98 -4.97
N LEU A 142 7.82 0.71 -4.64
CA LEU A 142 6.95 -0.17 -5.44
C LEU A 142 5.52 0.35 -5.53
N ILE A 143 5.01 1.05 -4.51
CA ILE A 143 3.60 1.48 -4.46
C ILE A 143 3.28 2.49 -5.56
N ASP A 144 4.02 3.62 -5.62
CA ASP A 144 3.79 4.66 -6.63
C ASP A 144 4.10 4.15 -8.04
N ASN A 145 5.12 3.27 -8.20
CA ASN A 145 5.47 2.71 -9.50
C ASN A 145 4.42 1.72 -10.03
N ILE A 146 3.86 0.85 -9.18
CA ILE A 146 2.73 -0.01 -9.56
C ILE A 146 1.51 0.84 -9.92
N PHE A 147 1.24 1.92 -9.16
CA PHE A 147 0.14 2.82 -9.49
C PHE A 147 0.32 3.47 -10.86
N SER A 148 1.53 3.92 -11.21
CA SER A 148 1.84 4.46 -12.53
C SER A 148 1.59 3.42 -13.64
N THR A 149 2.02 2.17 -13.45
CA THR A 149 1.76 1.07 -14.40
C THR A 149 0.25 0.84 -14.61
N ILE A 150 -0.55 0.89 -13.54
CA ILE A 150 -2.02 0.76 -13.64
C ILE A 150 -2.63 1.92 -14.42
N GLN A 151 -2.14 3.16 -14.22
CA GLN A 151 -2.58 4.32 -14.98
C GLN A 151 -2.18 4.24 -16.47
N ASP A 152 -0.93 3.87 -16.75
CA ASP A 152 -0.39 3.74 -18.11
C ASP A 152 -1.09 2.63 -18.91
N SER A 153 -1.62 1.64 -18.22
CA SER A 153 -2.45 0.57 -18.80
C SER A 153 -3.91 1.01 -19.04
N ASN A 154 -4.25 2.28 -18.81
CA ASN A 154 -5.61 2.85 -18.96
C ASN A 154 -6.70 2.14 -18.12
N VAL A 155 -6.33 1.44 -17.05
CA VAL A 155 -7.28 0.82 -16.12
C VAL A 155 -8.05 1.88 -15.34
N THR A 156 -7.36 2.96 -14.96
CA THR A 156 -7.96 4.11 -14.28
C THR A 156 -7.30 5.42 -14.66
N LYS A 157 -8.08 6.51 -14.62
CA LYS A 157 -7.60 7.89 -14.82
C LYS A 157 -7.45 8.68 -13.52
N VAL A 158 -7.79 8.09 -12.36
CA VAL A 158 -7.62 8.77 -11.07
C VAL A 158 -6.16 9.11 -10.82
N LYS A 159 -5.91 10.23 -10.12
CA LYS A 159 -4.56 10.73 -9.85
C LYS A 159 -4.04 10.36 -8.48
N THR A 160 -4.91 9.79 -7.65
CA THR A 160 -4.58 9.43 -6.28
C THR A 160 -5.07 8.03 -5.94
N TYR A 161 -4.44 7.43 -4.94
CA TYR A 161 -4.83 6.12 -4.41
C TYR A 161 -4.97 6.17 -2.87
N GLY A 162 -5.69 5.22 -2.30
CA GLY A 162 -5.60 4.90 -0.89
C GLY A 162 -4.54 3.82 -0.63
N ILE A 163 -3.95 3.80 0.56
CA ILE A 163 -3.12 2.69 1.00
C ILE A 163 -3.52 2.24 2.39
N TYR A 164 -3.77 0.95 2.53
CA TYR A 164 -4.11 0.28 3.78
C TYR A 164 -3.13 -0.86 4.03
N GLY A 165 -2.86 -1.16 5.29
CA GLY A 165 -2.12 -2.36 5.67
C GLY A 165 -2.50 -2.83 7.06
N HIS A 166 -2.62 -4.15 7.23
CA HIS A 166 -2.96 -4.78 8.51
C HIS A 166 -1.76 -5.53 9.09
N SER A 167 -1.58 -5.49 10.41
CA SER A 167 -0.50 -6.22 11.09
C SER A 167 0.89 -5.86 10.57
N GLY A 168 1.61 -6.78 9.91
CA GLY A 168 2.86 -6.51 9.20
C GLY A 168 2.72 -5.46 8.12
N GLY A 169 1.60 -5.46 7.37
CA GLY A 169 1.26 -4.42 6.42
C GLY A 169 1.03 -3.06 7.05
N GLY A 170 0.42 -3.01 8.24
CA GLY A 170 0.30 -1.77 9.01
C GLY A 170 1.66 -1.22 9.44
N GLN A 171 2.61 -2.11 9.73
CA GLN A 171 4.00 -1.72 9.98
C GLN A 171 4.69 -1.15 8.75
N PHE A 172 4.43 -1.70 7.56
CA PHE A 172 4.88 -1.14 6.29
C PHE A 172 4.26 0.23 6.05
N VAL A 173 2.93 0.34 6.14
CA VAL A 173 2.16 1.54 5.77
C VAL A 173 2.49 2.75 6.62
N HIS A 174 2.66 2.61 7.95
CA HIS A 174 3.03 3.77 8.77
C HIS A 174 4.48 4.23 8.50
N ARG A 175 5.40 3.30 8.16
CA ARG A 175 6.77 3.66 7.77
C ARG A 175 6.83 4.23 6.36
N PHE A 176 6.03 3.70 5.43
CA PHE A 176 5.80 4.33 4.14
C PHE A 176 5.40 5.80 4.31
N ALA A 177 4.43 6.11 5.19
CA ALA A 177 4.07 7.49 5.47
C ALA A 177 5.24 8.33 6.01
N LEU A 178 6.02 7.77 6.94
CA LEU A 178 7.12 8.50 7.58
C LEU A 178 8.32 8.71 6.66
N PHE A 179 8.70 7.72 5.86
CA PHE A 179 10.01 7.68 5.20
C PHE A 179 9.95 7.82 3.67
N SER A 180 8.79 7.61 3.03
CA SER A 180 8.61 7.91 1.61
C SER A 180 8.00 9.30 1.39
N GLU A 181 7.87 9.68 0.12
CA GLU A 181 7.13 10.89 -0.29
C GLU A 181 5.81 10.48 -0.96
N PRO A 182 4.76 10.13 -0.18
CA PRO A 182 3.52 9.57 -0.71
C PRO A 182 2.62 10.65 -1.35
N LYS A 183 3.11 11.30 -2.41
CA LYS A 183 2.44 12.45 -3.07
C LYS A 183 1.06 12.12 -3.62
N ASN A 184 0.88 10.86 -4.06
CA ASN A 184 -0.36 10.39 -4.67
C ASN A 184 -1.31 9.69 -3.68
N ALA A 185 -0.93 9.56 -2.40
CA ALA A 185 -1.78 8.93 -1.40
C ALA A 185 -2.84 9.90 -0.86
N SER A 186 -4.10 9.68 -1.19
CA SER A 186 -5.25 10.45 -0.67
C SER A 186 -5.62 10.06 0.77
N ILE A 187 -5.26 8.85 1.20
CA ILE A 187 -5.39 8.36 2.58
C ILE A 187 -4.38 7.25 2.84
N ILE A 188 -3.84 7.21 4.06
CA ILE A 188 -2.87 6.21 4.51
C ILE A 188 -3.41 5.57 5.80
N ILE A 189 -3.69 4.26 5.77
CA ILE A 189 -4.40 3.56 6.85
C ILE A 189 -3.56 2.41 7.42
N PRO A 190 -2.64 2.66 8.37
CA PRO A 190 -2.04 1.58 9.15
C PRO A 190 -3.05 1.00 10.15
N SER A 191 -3.25 -0.32 10.10
CA SER A 191 -4.21 -1.03 10.93
C SER A 191 -3.55 -2.11 11.78
N ASN A 192 -3.89 -2.17 13.06
CA ASN A 192 -3.49 -3.22 14.02
C ASN A 192 -2.00 -3.61 13.94
N SER A 193 -1.11 -2.64 13.75
CA SER A 193 0.33 -2.90 13.62
C SER A 193 0.87 -3.58 14.87
N GLY A 194 1.79 -4.53 14.68
CA GLY A 194 2.40 -5.25 15.79
C GLY A 194 3.23 -4.35 16.73
N TRP A 195 3.83 -3.31 16.18
CA TRP A 195 4.60 -2.26 16.86
C TRP A 195 4.89 -1.13 15.86
N TYR A 196 5.36 0.03 16.34
CA TYR A 196 5.46 1.26 15.54
C TYR A 196 6.85 1.87 15.63
N THR A 197 7.22 2.66 14.61
CA THR A 197 8.29 3.66 14.69
C THR A 197 7.68 4.94 15.26
N LEU A 198 8.01 5.26 16.50
CA LEU A 198 7.44 6.41 17.21
C LEU A 198 8.06 7.73 16.70
N ALA A 199 7.25 8.79 16.62
CA ALA A 199 7.67 10.10 16.14
C ALA A 199 8.52 10.87 17.18
N HIS A 200 9.59 10.23 17.70
CA HIS A 200 10.56 10.82 18.63
C HIS A 200 11.95 10.22 18.47
N TYR A 201 12.96 10.93 18.97
CA TYR A 201 14.38 10.54 18.84
C TYR A 201 14.96 9.84 20.09
N LYS A 202 14.09 9.43 21.05
CA LYS A 202 14.54 8.72 22.27
C LYS A 202 14.99 7.29 21.97
N GLU A 203 14.43 6.69 20.94
CA GLU A 203 14.72 5.32 20.52
C GLU A 203 15.26 5.33 19.10
N THR A 204 16.15 4.37 18.84
CA THR A 204 16.74 4.15 17.52
C THR A 204 15.72 3.52 16.59
N PHE A 205 15.83 3.79 15.29
CA PHE A 205 15.12 3.03 14.27
C PHE A 205 15.39 1.52 14.47
N PRO A 206 14.42 0.63 14.40
CA PRO A 206 13.09 0.87 13.85
C PRO A 206 11.99 1.27 14.87
N TYR A 207 12.30 1.50 16.15
CA TYR A 207 11.29 1.82 17.17
C TYR A 207 11.05 3.33 17.38
N GLY A 208 12.01 4.17 17.00
CA GLY A 208 11.94 5.61 17.00
C GLY A 208 12.71 6.19 15.81
N LEU A 209 12.90 7.51 15.80
CA LEU A 209 13.52 8.22 14.68
C LEU A 209 15.04 8.41 14.80
N ASN A 210 15.65 8.08 15.95
CA ASN A 210 17.09 8.21 16.09
C ASN A 210 17.81 7.28 15.10
N ASN A 211 18.86 7.77 14.45
CA ASN A 211 19.60 7.10 13.38
C ASN A 211 18.72 6.76 12.12
N SER A 212 17.61 7.47 11.93
CA SER A 212 16.84 7.45 10.67
C SER A 212 17.13 8.71 9.84
N PRO A 213 16.77 8.74 8.55
CA PRO A 213 16.95 9.93 7.72
C PRO A 213 15.99 11.07 8.06
N LEU A 214 15.00 10.85 8.93
CA LEU A 214 14.04 11.87 9.35
C LEU A 214 14.67 12.83 10.38
N ASN A 215 14.53 14.14 10.11
CA ASN A 215 14.78 15.21 11.06
C ASN A 215 13.49 15.97 11.37
N GLU A 216 13.52 16.92 12.31
CA GLU A 216 12.32 17.66 12.74
C GLU A 216 11.69 18.52 11.63
N ASN A 217 12.48 19.01 10.67
CA ASN A 217 11.94 19.79 9.54
C ASN A 217 11.10 18.92 8.61
N ILE A 218 11.57 17.71 8.32
CA ILE A 218 10.84 16.74 7.49
C ILE A 218 9.62 16.22 8.28
N LEU A 219 9.74 16.01 9.58
CA LEU A 219 8.65 15.52 10.43
C LEU A 219 7.41 16.42 10.39
N LYS A 220 7.59 17.74 10.24
CA LYS A 220 6.49 18.69 10.02
C LYS A 220 5.59 18.29 8.85
N GLU A 221 6.17 17.93 7.71
CA GLU A 221 5.43 17.52 6.52
C GLU A 221 4.71 16.19 6.75
N LYS A 222 5.33 15.27 7.52
CA LYS A 222 4.73 13.98 7.84
C LYS A 222 3.49 14.10 8.73
N PHE A 223 3.45 15.07 9.63
CA PHE A 223 2.26 15.34 10.45
C PHE A 223 1.08 15.92 9.66
N LEU A 224 1.32 16.46 8.46
CA LEU A 224 0.26 16.94 7.56
C LEU A 224 -0.35 15.84 6.68
N LEU A 225 0.26 14.66 6.61
CA LEU A 225 -0.25 13.55 5.80
C LEU A 225 -1.65 13.10 6.25
N PRO A 226 -2.48 12.61 5.32
CA PRO A 226 -3.83 12.11 5.62
C PRO A 226 -3.77 10.70 6.23
N LEU A 227 -3.09 10.58 7.38
CA LEU A 227 -2.87 9.30 8.05
C LEU A 227 -4.01 9.00 9.02
N VAL A 228 -4.58 7.81 8.92
CA VAL A 228 -5.69 7.31 9.73
C VAL A 228 -5.29 6.00 10.41
N ILE A 229 -4.94 6.05 11.69
CA ILE A 229 -4.67 4.84 12.49
C ILE A 229 -6.01 4.14 12.75
N LEU A 230 -6.14 2.88 12.31
CA LEU A 230 -7.36 2.11 12.47
C LEU A 230 -7.13 0.90 13.38
N LEU A 231 -7.84 0.80 14.48
CA LEU A 231 -7.59 -0.19 15.53
C LEU A 231 -8.82 -1.01 15.87
N GLY A 232 -8.71 -2.33 15.84
CA GLY A 232 -9.72 -3.25 16.36
C GLY A 232 -9.72 -3.26 17.89
N GLU A 233 -10.85 -2.97 18.51
CA GLU A 233 -10.96 -2.80 19.99
C GLU A 233 -10.64 -4.08 20.75
N ASN A 234 -10.86 -5.25 20.14
CA ASN A 234 -10.57 -6.55 20.72
C ASN A 234 -9.17 -7.10 20.40
N ASP A 235 -8.28 -6.31 19.73
CA ASP A 235 -6.88 -6.73 19.51
C ASP A 235 -6.01 -6.45 20.76
N THR A 236 -6.41 -7.07 21.86
CA THR A 236 -5.92 -6.82 23.23
C THR A 236 -5.21 -8.00 23.85
N ASP A 237 -4.92 -9.07 23.10
CA ASP A 237 -4.22 -10.25 23.63
C ASP A 237 -2.71 -9.98 23.78
N PRO A 238 -2.19 -9.93 25.06
CA PRO A 238 -0.75 -9.74 25.30
C PRO A 238 0.05 -11.03 25.07
N ASN A 239 -0.62 -12.17 24.92
CA ASN A 239 -0.01 -13.49 24.75
C ASN A 239 -0.03 -13.99 23.31
N SER A 240 -0.55 -13.19 22.37
CA SER A 240 -0.54 -13.52 20.94
C SER A 240 0.86 -13.97 20.49
N ALA A 241 0.95 -15.14 19.86
CA ALA A 241 2.23 -15.73 19.43
C ALA A 241 3.01 -14.86 18.44
N SER A 242 2.30 -14.06 17.63
CA SER A 242 2.92 -13.14 16.66
C SER A 242 3.18 -11.73 17.22
N LEU A 243 2.93 -11.51 18.52
CA LEU A 243 3.19 -10.21 19.14
C LEU A 243 4.67 -10.08 19.49
N ARG A 244 5.33 -9.02 18.98
CA ARG A 244 6.72 -8.70 19.31
C ARG A 244 6.85 -8.32 20.79
N LYS A 245 7.79 -8.95 21.50
CA LYS A 245 7.97 -8.80 22.96
C LYS A 245 9.37 -8.25 23.34
N THR A 246 10.03 -7.51 22.45
CA THR A 246 11.23 -6.77 22.83
C THR A 246 10.86 -5.63 23.80
N ASP A 247 11.80 -5.17 24.61
CA ASP A 247 11.57 -4.11 25.59
C ASP A 247 11.01 -2.84 24.96
N GLU A 248 11.51 -2.46 23.76
CA GLU A 248 11.05 -1.29 23.01
C GLU A 248 9.57 -1.45 22.57
N ALA A 249 9.20 -2.63 22.07
CA ALA A 249 7.81 -2.90 21.70
C ALA A 249 6.90 -2.94 22.91
N MET A 250 7.37 -3.48 24.03
CA MET A 250 6.59 -3.56 25.29
C MET A 250 6.41 -2.17 25.92
N ARG A 251 7.36 -1.24 25.78
CA ARG A 251 7.17 0.15 26.19
C ARG A 251 6.05 0.88 25.42
N GLN A 252 5.74 0.44 24.17
CA GLN A 252 4.61 0.97 23.40
C GLN A 252 3.25 0.47 23.92
N GLY A 253 3.22 -0.66 24.63
CA GLY A 253 2.02 -1.27 25.18
C GLY A 253 2.07 -2.81 25.17
N SER A 254 1.26 -3.42 26.01
CA SER A 254 1.20 -4.89 26.19
C SER A 254 0.50 -5.62 25.03
N HIS A 255 -0.22 -4.92 24.16
CA HIS A 255 -0.96 -5.48 23.02
C HIS A 255 -1.13 -4.45 21.90
N ARG A 256 -1.56 -4.88 20.70
CA ARG A 256 -1.57 -4.04 19.49
C ARG A 256 -2.47 -2.82 19.60
N TYR A 257 -3.65 -2.97 20.17
CA TYR A 257 -4.58 -1.85 20.41
C TYR A 257 -3.93 -0.74 21.25
N ALA A 258 -3.27 -1.09 22.36
CA ALA A 258 -2.56 -0.14 23.20
C ALA A 258 -1.42 0.55 22.42
N ARG A 259 -0.65 -0.22 21.64
CA ARG A 259 0.48 0.30 20.85
C ARG A 259 0.03 1.31 19.78
N GLY A 260 -1.09 1.05 19.11
CA GLY A 260 -1.63 1.99 18.13
C GLY A 260 -2.09 3.31 18.76
N LYS A 261 -2.73 3.24 19.93
CA LYS A 261 -3.09 4.44 20.73
C LYS A 261 -1.84 5.21 21.18
N TYR A 262 -0.83 4.50 21.65
CA TYR A 262 0.44 5.11 22.06
C TYR A 262 1.17 5.79 20.90
N PHE A 263 1.20 5.16 19.72
CA PHE A 263 1.75 5.76 18.50
C PHE A 263 1.06 7.09 18.15
N TYR A 264 -0.27 7.12 18.15
CA TYR A 264 -1.03 8.33 17.87
C TYR A 264 -0.75 9.44 18.91
N THR A 265 -0.84 9.11 20.19
CA THR A 265 -0.67 10.11 21.27
C THR A 265 0.75 10.64 21.31
N THR A 266 1.77 9.80 21.10
CA THR A 266 3.17 10.22 21.03
C THR A 266 3.41 11.18 19.86
N ALA A 267 2.87 10.87 18.68
CA ALA A 267 2.99 11.75 17.51
C ALA A 267 2.28 13.09 17.73
N LYS A 268 1.07 13.06 18.30
CA LYS A 268 0.30 14.27 18.62
C LYS A 268 1.03 15.15 19.63
N SER A 269 1.55 14.58 20.71
CA SER A 269 2.33 15.30 21.71
C SER A 269 3.60 15.91 21.12
N LYS A 270 4.27 15.22 20.19
CA LYS A 270 5.46 15.77 19.50
C LYS A 270 5.08 16.93 18.58
N ALA A 271 3.96 16.85 17.88
CA ALA A 271 3.48 17.97 17.08
C ALA A 271 3.12 19.19 17.94
N GLU A 272 2.49 18.99 19.10
CA GLU A 272 2.18 20.03 20.08
C GLU A 272 3.46 20.67 20.65
N GLU A 273 4.46 19.85 21.05
CA GLU A 273 5.78 20.30 21.52
C GLU A 273 6.46 21.25 20.50
N LEU A 274 6.36 20.91 19.21
CA LEU A 274 6.96 21.65 18.11
C LEU A 274 6.04 22.78 17.57
N SER A 275 4.84 22.95 18.13
CA SER A 275 3.82 23.89 17.65
C SER A 275 3.47 23.69 16.16
N LEU A 276 3.35 22.43 15.72
CA LEU A 276 3.06 22.03 14.36
C LEU A 276 1.59 21.66 14.19
N GLN A 277 1.05 21.87 12.98
CA GLN A 277 -0.24 21.32 12.58
C GLN A 277 -0.18 19.79 12.53
N PHE A 278 -1.25 19.12 12.96
CA PHE A 278 -1.35 17.66 13.05
C PHE A 278 -2.67 17.17 12.43
N ASN A 279 -2.57 16.45 11.31
CA ASN A 279 -3.72 16.00 10.53
C ASN A 279 -4.08 14.52 10.76
N TRP A 280 -3.24 13.78 11.48
CA TRP A 280 -3.49 12.37 11.71
C TRP A 280 -4.76 12.15 12.51
N LYS A 281 -5.46 11.06 12.19
CA LYS A 281 -6.68 10.65 12.88
C LYS A 281 -6.53 9.25 13.44
N ILE A 282 -7.34 8.93 14.43
CA ILE A 282 -7.45 7.58 15.00
C ILE A 282 -8.91 7.20 15.05
N PHE A 283 -9.23 5.99 14.57
CA PHE A 283 -10.56 5.38 14.69
C PHE A 283 -10.43 3.98 15.26
N THR A 284 -11.46 3.54 15.95
CA THR A 284 -11.55 2.20 16.50
C THR A 284 -12.71 1.43 15.86
N VAL A 285 -12.57 0.10 15.76
CA VAL A 285 -13.59 -0.79 15.20
C VAL A 285 -14.08 -1.70 16.32
N PRO A 286 -15.33 -1.50 16.77
CA PRO A 286 -15.91 -2.30 17.85
C PRO A 286 -15.96 -3.80 17.51
N ASN A 287 -15.74 -4.64 18.50
CA ASN A 287 -15.83 -6.10 18.40
C ASN A 287 -14.87 -6.78 17.41
N VAL A 288 -13.89 -6.08 16.87
CA VAL A 288 -12.89 -6.64 15.97
C VAL A 288 -11.56 -6.84 16.71
N GLY A 289 -11.00 -8.05 16.60
CA GLY A 289 -9.68 -8.40 17.09
C GLY A 289 -8.62 -8.26 16.01
N HIS A 290 -7.60 -9.15 16.02
CA HIS A 290 -6.52 -9.15 15.03
C HIS A 290 -6.96 -9.85 13.73
N SER A 291 -7.83 -9.22 12.94
CA SER A 291 -8.43 -9.78 11.73
C SER A 291 -8.46 -8.77 10.59
N ASN A 292 -7.78 -9.09 9.46
CA ASN A 292 -7.84 -8.27 8.25
C ASN A 292 -9.28 -8.17 7.71
N ALA A 293 -9.96 -9.31 7.56
CA ALA A 293 -11.35 -9.36 7.10
C ALA A 293 -12.30 -8.52 7.98
N GLY A 294 -12.06 -8.50 9.30
CA GLY A 294 -12.85 -7.68 10.23
C GLY A 294 -12.56 -6.18 10.11
N MET A 295 -11.33 -5.80 9.76
CA MET A 295 -10.93 -4.40 9.63
C MET A 295 -11.24 -3.81 8.24
N ALA A 296 -11.25 -4.63 7.18
CA ALA A 296 -11.43 -4.20 5.77
C ALA A 296 -12.69 -3.35 5.53
N PRO A 297 -13.89 -3.66 6.05
CA PRO A 297 -15.08 -2.84 5.82
C PRO A 297 -14.93 -1.41 6.35
N SER A 298 -14.36 -1.24 7.55
CA SER A 298 -14.14 0.08 8.16
C SER A 298 -13.04 0.86 7.43
N ALA A 299 -11.98 0.21 6.97
CA ALA A 299 -10.93 0.84 6.18
C ALA A 299 -11.46 1.31 4.83
N ALA A 300 -12.25 0.50 4.14
CA ALA A 300 -12.89 0.85 2.87
C ALA A 300 -13.85 2.04 3.02
N GLU A 301 -14.61 2.10 4.12
CA GLU A 301 -15.47 3.23 4.44
C GLU A 301 -14.67 4.53 4.66
N GLN A 302 -13.53 4.47 5.37
CA GLN A 302 -12.66 5.63 5.54
C GLN A 302 -12.12 6.13 4.20
N PHE A 303 -11.68 5.21 3.32
CA PHE A 303 -11.24 5.58 1.98
C PHE A 303 -12.37 6.19 1.14
N TYR A 304 -13.54 5.55 1.11
CA TYR A 304 -14.70 6.06 0.36
C TYR A 304 -15.11 7.48 0.77
N LYS A 305 -15.04 7.80 2.06
CA LYS A 305 -15.34 9.15 2.57
C LYS A 305 -14.36 10.21 2.03
N THR A 306 -13.12 9.85 1.68
CA THR A 306 -12.17 10.80 1.07
C THR A 306 -12.53 11.13 -0.37
N LEU A 307 -13.12 10.16 -1.10
CA LEU A 307 -13.53 10.34 -2.49
C LEU A 307 -14.71 11.31 -2.64
N SER A 308 -15.56 11.39 -1.61
CA SER A 308 -16.78 12.24 -1.61
C SER A 308 -16.49 13.70 -1.19
N ASN A 309 -15.28 13.98 -0.69
CA ASN A 309 -14.89 15.31 -0.20
C ASN A 309 -13.96 16.06 -1.16
N ASN A 310 -13.63 15.47 -2.29
CA ASN A 310 -12.88 16.04 -3.41
C ASN A 310 -13.81 16.25 -4.62
#